data_cf9e9427d9d9863a66de8e1d14b260db
#
_entry.id   cf9e9427d9d9863a66de8e1d14b260db
#
_cell.length_a   1.000
_cell.length_b   1.000
_cell.length_c   1.000
_cell.angle_alpha   90.00
_cell.angle_beta   90.00
_cell.angle_gamma   90.00
#
_symmetry.space_group_name_H-M   'P 1'
#
loop_
_entity.id
_entity.type
_entity.pdbx_description
1 polymer ?
#
loop_
_entity_poly.entity_id
_entity_poly.type
_entity_poly.pdbx_seq_one_letter_code
_entity_poly.pdbx_strand_id
1 'polypeptide(L)'
;MSETEGPVFLIPLDDAETPPVPKEEIARRYLGRLIALFHRKKSEPFIADDKLHRATLKRLDEVVAPPACGPVLAEIGATVGRRLDRQPGGSHILTVVLPPCDENAVIETWASEAGHQVLAPPNRQSLVAAEDPMLPNLTGSGILVIPRLEDWFLRHRDGLRAVRALLTAIDGLDRSVVVGCNAWAWAYLAKATGADALLPDAVTVKPFDALRLHGWFVQLSTSEATGAMRFRLPADGEDVLAVDEAGAPRNDYLRKLAGRSLGIPWVAWHLWRRSLRTGDDAGIAEDAKAAISDGEASEQTLWVAALDEYLLPGSDDGAALHALHALLIHGPLTREELLLVLPGVGEPNVLPVLLRAGFLERKGDRFGCRAAAYPAIRDGLEAAGFPAGRV
;
A
#
# COMPACT_ATOMS: atom_id res chain seq x y z
N MET A 1 27.42 27.80 6.55
CA MET A 1 26.53 27.14 7.52
C MET A 1 25.65 26.21 6.69
N SER A 2 25.99 24.93 6.59
CA SER A 2 25.17 23.95 5.88
C SER A 2 23.96 23.63 6.79
N GLU A 3 22.79 24.10 6.37
CA GLU A 3 21.53 23.62 6.93
C GLU A 3 21.51 22.11 6.74
N THR A 4 21.51 21.37 7.82
CA THR A 4 21.20 19.96 7.83
C THR A 4 19.76 19.83 7.34
N GLU A 5 19.58 19.57 6.05
CA GLU A 5 18.27 19.19 5.51
C GLU A 5 17.81 17.96 6.28
N GLY A 6 16.73 18.15 7.03
CA GLY A 6 16.06 17.02 7.67
C GLY A 6 15.65 15.98 6.61
N PRO A 7 15.39 14.74 6.99
CA PRO A 7 15.11 13.68 6.05
C PRO A 7 13.96 14.08 5.10
N VAL A 8 14.24 14.03 3.80
CA VAL A 8 13.27 14.30 2.73
C VAL A 8 12.45 13.02 2.54
N PHE A 9 11.17 13.08 2.84
CA PHE A 9 10.27 11.93 2.81
C PHE A 9 9.39 11.85 1.57
N LEU A 10 9.04 13.00 0.97
CA LEU A 10 8.47 13.05 -0.37
C LEU A 10 9.59 13.33 -1.37
N ILE A 11 9.71 12.46 -2.35
CA ILE A 11 10.71 12.51 -3.40
C ILE A 11 10.02 12.75 -4.75
N PRO A 12 10.74 13.29 -5.77
CA PRO A 12 10.22 13.32 -7.13
C PRO A 12 9.72 11.94 -7.56
N LEU A 13 8.60 11.88 -8.26
CA LEU A 13 8.01 10.62 -8.71
C LEU A 13 8.98 9.78 -9.56
N ASP A 14 9.83 10.46 -10.33
CA ASP A 14 10.82 9.83 -11.20
C ASP A 14 12.00 9.21 -10.44
N ASP A 15 12.25 9.64 -9.21
CA ASP A 15 13.32 9.15 -8.35
C ASP A 15 12.88 8.00 -7.42
N ALA A 16 11.62 7.55 -7.55
CA ALA A 16 11.10 6.47 -6.73
C ALA A 16 11.65 5.12 -7.19
N GLU A 17 12.45 4.49 -6.34
CA GLU A 17 13.01 3.15 -6.56
C GLU A 17 12.46 2.17 -5.53
N THR A 18 11.88 1.07 -6.00
CA THR A 18 11.38 0.01 -5.12
C THR A 18 12.55 -0.73 -4.46
N PRO A 19 12.45 -1.08 -3.15
CA PRO A 19 13.49 -1.86 -2.49
C PRO A 19 13.73 -3.20 -3.20
N PRO A 20 15.00 -3.60 -3.40
CA PRO A 20 15.31 -4.85 -4.07
C PRO A 20 14.88 -6.06 -3.22
N VAL A 21 14.32 -7.06 -3.88
CA VAL A 21 14.09 -8.38 -3.26
C VAL A 21 15.47 -9.07 -3.12
N PRO A 22 15.82 -9.62 -1.94
CA PRO A 22 17.08 -10.33 -1.75
C PRO A 22 17.26 -11.46 -2.78
N LYS A 23 18.46 -11.56 -3.37
CA LYS A 23 18.75 -12.55 -4.46
C LYS A 23 18.47 -13.99 -4.05
N GLU A 24 18.67 -14.31 -2.78
CA GLU A 24 18.35 -15.63 -2.20
C GLU A 24 16.85 -15.95 -2.23
N GLU A 25 16.01 -14.94 -2.08
CA GLU A 25 14.56 -15.08 -2.18
C GLU A 25 14.14 -15.32 -3.63
N ILE A 26 14.75 -14.63 -4.58
CA ILE A 26 14.53 -14.83 -6.02
C ILE A 26 14.95 -16.26 -6.40
N ALA A 27 16.13 -16.69 -5.98
CA ALA A 27 16.62 -18.05 -6.18
C ALA A 27 15.70 -19.10 -5.55
N ARG A 28 15.18 -18.84 -4.35
CA ARG A 28 14.23 -19.71 -3.63
C ARG A 28 12.89 -19.81 -4.36
N ARG A 29 12.39 -18.72 -4.96
CA ARG A 29 11.17 -18.72 -5.80
C ARG A 29 11.35 -19.60 -7.04
N TYR A 30 12.49 -19.50 -7.73
CA TYR A 30 12.80 -20.35 -8.89
C TYR A 30 13.10 -21.80 -8.51
N LEU A 31 13.85 -22.03 -7.44
CA LEU A 31 14.19 -23.36 -6.94
C LEU A 31 13.03 -24.01 -6.17
N GLY A 32 12.14 -23.26 -5.53
CA GLY A 32 10.97 -23.80 -4.82
C GLY A 32 10.05 -24.58 -5.75
N ARG A 33 9.93 -24.17 -7.02
CA ARG A 33 9.24 -24.93 -8.07
C ARG A 33 9.97 -26.23 -8.44
N LEU A 34 11.29 -26.29 -8.26
CA LEU A 34 12.14 -27.47 -8.56
C LEU A 34 12.40 -28.32 -7.30
N ILE A 35 12.48 -27.71 -6.10
CA ILE A 35 12.79 -28.39 -4.83
C ILE A 35 11.58 -29.13 -4.24
N ALA A 36 10.36 -28.81 -4.67
CA ALA A 36 9.21 -29.68 -4.40
C ALA A 36 9.42 -31.13 -4.90
N LEU A 37 10.43 -31.36 -5.75
CA LEU A 37 10.83 -32.67 -6.25
C LEU A 37 12.00 -33.33 -5.51
N PHE A 38 12.70 -32.61 -4.61
CA PHE A 38 13.87 -33.15 -3.91
C PHE A 38 13.83 -32.81 -2.42
N HIS A 39 13.49 -33.81 -1.60
CA HIS A 39 13.51 -33.71 -0.15
C HIS A 39 14.94 -33.53 0.36
N ARG A 40 15.31 -32.32 0.80
CA ARG A 40 16.54 -32.08 1.54
C ARG A 40 16.22 -31.97 3.03
N LYS A 41 16.93 -32.73 3.89
CA LYS A 41 16.84 -32.61 5.36
C LYS A 41 16.98 -31.14 5.75
N LYS A 42 15.90 -30.55 6.25
CA LYS A 42 15.94 -29.26 6.95
C LYS A 42 16.41 -29.51 8.37
N SER A 43 17.23 -28.59 8.92
CA SER A 43 17.41 -28.48 10.37
C SER A 43 16.04 -28.40 11.04
N GLU A 44 15.87 -29.05 12.19
CA GLU A 44 14.61 -28.96 12.92
C GLU A 44 14.30 -27.50 13.26
N PRO A 45 13.09 -27.00 12.94
CA PRO A 45 12.73 -25.63 13.27
C PRO A 45 12.52 -25.51 14.79
N PHE A 46 12.67 -24.30 15.31
CA PHE A 46 12.43 -23.97 16.72
C PHE A 46 11.00 -24.30 17.14
N ILE A 47 10.02 -24.05 16.25
CA ILE A 47 8.64 -24.53 16.36
C ILE A 47 8.17 -25.08 15.02
N ALA A 48 7.52 -26.21 15.01
CA ALA A 48 7.02 -26.84 13.79
C ALA A 48 5.78 -26.10 13.24
N ASP A 49 5.69 -25.96 11.91
CA ASP A 49 4.62 -25.21 11.23
C ASP A 49 3.21 -25.74 11.53
N ASP A 50 3.05 -27.04 11.82
CA ASP A 50 1.78 -27.68 12.18
C ASP A 50 1.26 -27.27 13.57
N LYS A 51 2.13 -26.73 14.42
CA LYS A 51 1.79 -26.20 15.76
C LYS A 51 1.49 -24.70 15.75
N LEU A 52 1.57 -24.07 14.58
CA LEU A 52 1.28 -22.64 14.40
C LEU A 52 -0.15 -22.45 13.88
N HIS A 53 -0.95 -21.71 14.61
CA HIS A 53 -2.31 -21.37 14.23
C HIS A 53 -2.41 -19.91 13.80
N ARG A 54 -3.27 -19.61 12.82
CA ARG A 54 -3.56 -18.23 12.46
C ARG A 54 -4.14 -17.50 13.67
N ALA A 55 -3.53 -16.38 14.03
CA ALA A 55 -4.09 -15.50 15.04
C ALA A 55 -5.48 -15.02 14.61
N THR A 56 -6.44 -14.96 15.55
CA THR A 56 -7.77 -14.45 15.23
C THR A 56 -7.69 -12.98 14.86
N LEU A 57 -8.54 -12.51 13.93
CA LEU A 57 -8.60 -11.11 13.52
C LEU A 57 -8.76 -10.18 14.73
N LYS A 58 -9.63 -10.54 15.68
CA LYS A 58 -9.85 -9.77 16.90
C LYS A 58 -8.56 -9.62 17.72
N ARG A 59 -7.79 -10.68 17.92
CA ARG A 59 -6.51 -10.64 18.63
C ARG A 59 -5.47 -9.83 17.87
N LEU A 60 -5.46 -9.90 16.53
CA LEU A 60 -4.60 -9.07 15.70
C LEU A 60 -4.99 -7.58 15.76
N ASP A 61 -6.27 -7.26 15.83
CA ASP A 61 -6.74 -5.88 15.95
C ASP A 61 -6.39 -5.27 17.32
N GLU A 62 -6.38 -6.09 18.38
CA GLU A 62 -5.96 -5.68 19.71
C GLU A 62 -4.44 -5.45 19.82
N VAL A 63 -3.64 -6.24 19.10
CA VAL A 63 -2.17 -6.25 19.18
C VAL A 63 -1.52 -5.37 18.12
N VAL A 64 -2.10 -5.33 16.93
CA VAL A 64 -1.61 -4.61 15.77
C VAL A 64 -2.77 -3.81 15.21
N ALA A 65 -3.09 -2.72 15.89
CA ALA A 65 -4.11 -1.77 15.42
C ALA A 65 -3.79 -1.34 13.97
N PRO A 66 -4.82 -1.09 13.13
CA PRO A 66 -4.59 -0.54 11.80
C PRO A 66 -3.77 0.75 11.96
N PRO A 67 -2.59 0.85 11.35
CA PRO A 67 -1.83 2.06 11.44
C PRO A 67 -2.57 3.13 10.64
N ALA A 68 -2.82 4.25 11.26
CA ALA A 68 -3.24 5.46 10.55
C ALA A 68 -2.11 6.02 9.66
N CYS A 69 -1.14 5.18 9.23
CA CYS A 69 0.06 5.59 8.48
C CYS A 69 0.71 6.86 9.02
N GLY A 70 0.77 7.01 10.35
CA GLY A 70 1.24 8.20 11.05
C GLY A 70 2.54 8.80 10.51
N PRO A 71 3.59 8.00 10.23
CA PRO A 71 4.80 8.51 9.61
C PRO A 71 4.54 9.19 8.25
N VAL A 72 3.68 8.61 7.41
CA VAL A 72 3.35 9.16 6.09
C VAL A 72 2.56 10.45 6.21
N LEU A 73 1.61 10.54 7.15
CA LEU A 73 0.85 11.76 7.43
C LEU A 73 1.77 12.91 7.85
N ALA A 74 2.71 12.63 8.77
CA ALA A 74 3.68 13.61 9.24
C ALA A 74 4.59 14.10 8.10
N GLU A 75 5.02 13.20 7.22
CA GLU A 75 5.83 13.50 6.05
C GLU A 75 5.12 14.40 5.03
N ILE A 76 3.84 14.10 4.75
CA ILE A 76 3.00 14.93 3.89
C ILE A 76 2.88 16.33 4.50
N GLY A 77 2.52 16.46 5.78
CA GLY A 77 2.37 17.74 6.44
C GLY A 77 3.64 18.58 6.43
N ALA A 78 4.79 17.98 6.74
CA ALA A 78 6.07 18.65 6.71
C ALA A 78 6.48 19.11 5.31
N THR A 79 6.14 18.34 4.27
CA THR A 79 6.50 18.68 2.88
C THR A 79 5.58 19.75 2.32
N VAL A 80 4.28 19.66 2.58
CA VAL A 80 3.30 20.68 2.16
C VAL A 80 3.67 22.03 2.76
N GLY A 81 3.92 22.12 4.09
CA GLY A 81 4.33 23.35 4.74
C GLY A 81 5.59 23.96 4.08
N ARG A 82 6.64 23.15 3.91
CA ARG A 82 7.89 23.61 3.31
C ARG A 82 7.77 24.12 1.86
N ARG A 83 6.99 23.40 1.01
CA ARG A 83 6.84 23.76 -0.40
C ARG A 83 5.96 24.98 -0.61
N LEU A 84 4.87 25.08 0.12
CA LEU A 84 3.93 26.19 -0.04
C LEU A 84 4.44 27.47 0.62
N ASP A 85 5.24 27.39 1.70
CA ASP A 85 5.83 28.56 2.34
C ASP A 85 7.07 29.14 1.60
N ARG A 86 7.76 28.33 0.79
CA ARG A 86 9.08 28.70 0.22
C ARG A 86 9.05 29.36 -1.16
N GLN A 87 7.91 29.47 -1.85
CA GLN A 87 7.92 29.98 -3.24
C GLN A 87 6.95 31.12 -3.49
N PRO A 88 7.33 32.38 -3.21
CA PRO A 88 6.69 33.52 -3.89
C PRO A 88 7.02 33.41 -5.38
N GLY A 89 6.07 32.95 -6.21
CA GLY A 89 6.23 32.81 -7.68
C GLY A 89 6.46 31.40 -8.20
N GLY A 90 6.47 30.34 -7.33
CA GLY A 90 6.44 28.95 -7.75
C GLY A 90 5.03 28.42 -8.01
N SER A 91 4.92 27.18 -8.51
CA SER A 91 3.63 26.53 -8.67
C SER A 91 2.90 26.46 -7.32
N HIS A 92 1.69 26.95 -7.28
CA HIS A 92 0.78 26.84 -6.13
C HIS A 92 0.15 25.45 -6.00
N ILE A 93 0.49 24.54 -6.92
CA ILE A 93 -0.03 23.18 -6.97
C ILE A 93 1.05 22.18 -6.51
N LEU A 94 0.71 21.33 -5.55
CA LEU A 94 1.52 20.18 -5.15
C LEU A 94 0.79 18.89 -5.53
N THR A 95 1.37 18.10 -6.41
CA THR A 95 0.83 16.81 -6.82
C THR A 95 1.52 15.68 -6.06
N VAL A 96 0.72 14.88 -5.34
CA VAL A 96 1.20 13.73 -4.56
C VAL A 96 0.64 12.45 -5.17
N VAL A 97 1.51 11.67 -5.80
CA VAL A 97 1.14 10.38 -6.40
C VAL A 97 1.47 9.28 -5.42
N LEU A 98 0.47 8.52 -5.00
CA LEU A 98 0.61 7.43 -4.04
C LEU A 98 0.46 6.07 -4.71
N PRO A 99 1.08 5.01 -4.17
CA PRO A 99 0.75 3.65 -4.56
C PRO A 99 -0.74 3.37 -4.34
N PRO A 100 -1.34 2.45 -5.13
CA PRO A 100 -2.76 2.12 -4.99
C PRO A 100 -3.07 1.33 -3.70
N CYS A 101 -4.34 1.02 -3.48
CA CYS A 101 -4.83 0.27 -2.33
C CYS A 101 -4.59 0.97 -0.98
N ASP A 102 -4.53 2.31 -0.96
CA ASP A 102 -4.50 3.10 0.27
C ASP A 102 -5.86 3.05 0.96
N GLU A 103 -5.96 2.18 1.96
CA GLU A 103 -7.18 2.02 2.77
C GLU A 103 -7.36 3.12 3.81
N ASN A 104 -6.28 3.84 4.12
CA ASN A 104 -6.26 4.87 5.16
C ASN A 104 -6.63 6.25 4.62
N ALA A 105 -6.82 6.38 3.30
CA ALA A 105 -7.09 7.65 2.63
C ALA A 105 -6.13 8.76 3.14
N VAL A 106 -4.82 8.47 3.05
CA VAL A 106 -3.76 9.22 3.74
C VAL A 106 -3.83 10.73 3.49
N ILE A 107 -4.07 11.16 2.25
CA ILE A 107 -4.15 12.59 1.91
C ILE A 107 -5.42 13.23 2.49
N GLU A 108 -6.56 12.52 2.45
CA GLU A 108 -7.82 12.99 3.01
C GLU A 108 -7.74 13.09 4.55
N THR A 109 -7.15 12.07 5.18
CA THR A 109 -6.92 12.04 6.64
C THR A 109 -6.03 13.20 7.07
N TRP A 110 -4.89 13.39 6.40
CA TRP A 110 -4.00 14.52 6.66
C TRP A 110 -4.72 15.87 6.49
N ALA A 111 -5.47 16.05 5.40
CA ALA A 111 -6.17 17.30 5.14
C ALA A 111 -7.23 17.61 6.20
N SER A 112 -7.95 16.57 6.66
CA SER A 112 -8.98 16.69 7.69
C SER A 112 -8.37 17.05 9.06
N GLU A 113 -7.26 16.39 9.45
CA GLU A 113 -6.54 16.69 10.69
C GLU A 113 -5.94 18.10 10.69
N ALA A 114 -5.46 18.56 9.54
CA ALA A 114 -4.91 19.92 9.38
C ALA A 114 -5.99 21.01 9.17
N GLY A 115 -7.28 20.65 9.10
CA GLY A 115 -8.39 21.58 8.89
C GLY A 115 -8.41 22.24 7.49
N HIS A 116 -7.86 21.58 6.47
CA HIS A 116 -7.87 22.06 5.09
C HIS A 116 -9.22 21.79 4.41
N GLN A 117 -9.52 22.58 3.36
CA GLN A 117 -10.72 22.37 2.57
C GLN A 117 -10.54 21.15 1.66
N VAL A 118 -11.29 20.08 1.91
CA VAL A 118 -11.33 18.89 1.06
C VAL A 118 -12.43 19.02 0.02
N LEU A 119 -12.07 18.81 -1.24
CA LEU A 119 -13.00 18.85 -2.36
C LEU A 119 -13.66 17.47 -2.54
N ALA A 120 -14.97 17.40 -2.35
CA ALA A 120 -15.73 16.18 -2.57
C ALA A 120 -15.85 15.87 -4.08
N PRO A 121 -15.60 14.62 -4.51
CA PRO A 121 -15.78 14.23 -5.90
C PRO A 121 -17.25 14.15 -6.27
N PRO A 122 -17.59 14.29 -7.57
CA PRO A 122 -18.95 14.08 -8.05
C PRO A 122 -19.36 12.60 -7.93
N ASN A 123 -20.67 12.34 -8.00
CA ASN A 123 -21.13 10.96 -8.12
C ASN A 123 -20.56 10.31 -9.40
N ARG A 124 -20.02 9.10 -9.31
CA ARG A 124 -19.41 8.43 -10.45
C ARG A 124 -20.36 8.18 -11.62
N GLN A 125 -21.64 7.98 -11.37
CA GLN A 125 -22.65 7.84 -12.43
C GLN A 125 -22.81 9.14 -13.22
N SER A 126 -22.70 10.32 -12.57
CA SER A 126 -22.78 11.61 -13.26
C SER A 126 -21.57 11.89 -14.16
N LEU A 127 -20.43 11.22 -13.93
CA LEU A 127 -19.22 11.39 -14.75
C LEU A 127 -19.41 10.95 -16.21
N VAL A 128 -20.35 10.04 -16.47
CA VAL A 128 -20.67 9.55 -17.82
C VAL A 128 -21.95 10.18 -18.40
N ALA A 129 -22.60 11.07 -17.67
CA ALA A 129 -23.76 11.80 -18.14
C ALA A 129 -23.39 12.73 -19.31
N ALA A 130 -24.32 12.99 -20.20
CA ALA A 130 -24.11 13.81 -21.40
C ALA A 130 -23.99 15.32 -21.11
N GLU A 131 -24.36 15.76 -19.92
CA GLU A 131 -24.34 17.14 -19.47
C GLU A 131 -22.93 17.64 -19.14
N ASP A 132 -22.72 18.95 -19.23
CA ASP A 132 -21.46 19.57 -18.82
C ASP A 132 -21.22 19.37 -17.31
N PRO A 133 -20.01 19.01 -16.89
CA PRO A 133 -19.74 18.74 -15.50
C PRO A 133 -19.83 20.04 -14.67
N MET A 134 -20.73 20.04 -13.69
CA MET A 134 -20.74 21.10 -12.68
C MET A 134 -19.61 20.86 -11.69
N LEU A 135 -18.63 21.76 -11.70
CA LEU A 135 -17.57 21.75 -10.68
C LEU A 135 -18.12 22.35 -9.37
N PRO A 136 -17.73 21.80 -8.22
CA PRO A 136 -18.04 22.40 -6.94
C PRO A 136 -17.32 23.75 -6.78
N ASN A 137 -17.70 24.52 -5.77
CA ASN A 137 -17.07 25.80 -5.49
C ASN A 137 -15.59 25.60 -5.09
N LEU A 138 -14.69 26.16 -5.90
CA LEU A 138 -13.25 26.14 -5.68
C LEU A 138 -12.74 27.38 -4.96
N THR A 139 -13.59 28.37 -4.69
CA THR A 139 -13.19 29.61 -4.00
C THR A 139 -13.02 29.38 -2.51
N GLY A 140 -12.22 30.21 -1.87
CA GLY A 140 -11.95 30.12 -0.42
C GLY A 140 -10.53 30.54 -0.07
N SER A 141 -10.23 30.55 1.21
CA SER A 141 -8.89 30.82 1.74
C SER A 141 -8.19 29.53 2.17
N GLY A 142 -6.85 29.57 2.24
CA GLY A 142 -6.03 28.43 2.65
C GLY A 142 -5.87 27.36 1.55
N ILE A 143 -5.48 26.17 1.94
CA ILE A 143 -5.17 25.06 1.03
C ILE A 143 -6.44 24.35 0.60
N LEU A 144 -6.60 24.16 -0.72
CA LEU A 144 -7.60 23.28 -1.30
C LEU A 144 -7.00 21.89 -1.51
N VAL A 145 -7.65 20.84 -1.04
CA VAL A 145 -7.16 19.47 -1.19
C VAL A 145 -8.13 18.65 -2.03
N ILE A 146 -7.59 18.06 -3.09
CA ILE A 146 -8.25 17.05 -3.92
C ILE A 146 -7.59 15.71 -3.59
N PRO A 147 -8.13 14.92 -2.65
CA PRO A 147 -7.38 13.79 -2.09
C PRO A 147 -7.19 12.65 -3.08
N ARG A 148 -8.12 12.50 -4.03
CA ARG A 148 -8.18 11.35 -4.95
C ARG A 148 -8.66 11.80 -6.33
N LEU A 149 -7.71 12.14 -7.20
CA LEU A 149 -8.03 12.56 -8.57
C LEU A 149 -8.70 11.44 -9.38
N GLU A 150 -8.44 10.17 -9.00
CA GLU A 150 -9.09 8.99 -9.60
C GLU A 150 -10.61 8.93 -9.39
N ASP A 151 -11.15 9.67 -8.45
CA ASP A 151 -12.59 9.75 -8.21
C ASP A 151 -13.30 10.77 -9.15
N TRP A 152 -12.52 11.55 -9.92
CA TRP A 152 -13.04 12.60 -10.82
C TRP A 152 -13.18 12.14 -12.26
N PHE A 153 -12.92 10.87 -12.56
CA PHE A 153 -13.11 10.34 -13.91
C PHE A 153 -13.53 8.87 -13.89
N LEU A 154 -14.06 8.42 -15.02
CA LEU A 154 -14.18 7.00 -15.34
C LEU A 154 -13.52 6.74 -16.69
N ARG A 155 -12.87 5.57 -16.84
CA ARG A 155 -12.31 5.10 -18.12
C ARG A 155 -13.46 4.72 -19.08
N HIS A 156 -14.16 5.75 -19.53
CA HIS A 156 -15.29 5.69 -20.42
C HIS A 156 -15.16 6.80 -21.47
N ARG A 157 -15.79 6.65 -22.63
CA ARG A 157 -15.76 7.64 -23.70
C ARG A 157 -16.07 9.06 -23.22
N ASP A 158 -17.08 9.20 -22.39
CA ASP A 158 -17.57 10.47 -21.87
C ASP A 158 -17.05 10.78 -20.45
N GLY A 159 -16.34 9.86 -19.82
CA GLY A 159 -15.99 9.91 -18.40
C GLY A 159 -14.80 10.78 -18.04
N LEU A 160 -14.14 11.46 -19.02
CA LEU A 160 -12.98 12.32 -18.77
C LEU A 160 -13.32 13.82 -18.70
N ARG A 161 -14.58 14.20 -18.92
CA ARG A 161 -14.97 15.62 -18.98
C ARG A 161 -14.78 16.34 -17.66
N ALA A 162 -15.20 15.72 -16.56
CA ALA A 162 -15.10 16.33 -15.23
C ALA A 162 -13.65 16.53 -14.79
N VAL A 163 -12.77 15.55 -14.98
CA VAL A 163 -11.35 15.70 -14.60
C VAL A 163 -10.66 16.75 -15.48
N ARG A 164 -10.95 16.85 -16.78
CA ARG A 164 -10.41 17.90 -17.65
C ARG A 164 -10.86 19.28 -17.21
N ALA A 165 -12.15 19.46 -16.93
CA ALA A 165 -12.68 20.72 -16.42
C ALA A 165 -12.04 21.11 -15.07
N LEU A 166 -11.86 20.12 -14.17
CA LEU A 166 -11.21 20.32 -12.89
C LEU A 166 -9.74 20.75 -13.06
N LEU A 167 -8.96 20.04 -13.88
CA LEU A 167 -7.55 20.37 -14.13
C LEU A 167 -7.40 21.78 -14.70
N THR A 168 -8.25 22.18 -15.65
CA THR A 168 -8.25 23.55 -16.18
C THR A 168 -8.62 24.58 -15.11
N ALA A 169 -9.59 24.27 -14.26
CA ALA A 169 -10.02 25.18 -13.20
C ALA A 169 -8.96 25.36 -12.10
N ILE A 170 -8.23 24.32 -11.76
CA ILE A 170 -7.15 24.36 -10.75
C ILE A 170 -5.99 25.26 -11.22
N ASP A 171 -5.61 25.16 -12.49
CA ASP A 171 -4.52 25.93 -13.08
C ASP A 171 -4.76 27.45 -12.98
N GLY A 172 -6.02 27.87 -12.99
CA GLY A 172 -6.42 29.28 -12.86
C GLY A 172 -6.68 29.78 -11.44
N LEU A 173 -6.39 29.01 -10.40
CA LEU A 173 -6.65 29.41 -9.00
C LEU A 173 -5.50 30.23 -8.42
N ASP A 174 -5.82 31.28 -7.67
CA ASP A 174 -4.85 32.09 -6.90
C ASP A 174 -4.63 31.54 -5.46
N ARG A 175 -4.79 30.22 -5.25
CA ARG A 175 -4.64 29.60 -3.92
C ARG A 175 -3.85 28.30 -4.03
N SER A 176 -3.22 27.92 -2.91
CA SER A 176 -2.49 26.64 -2.85
C SER A 176 -3.42 25.44 -2.98
N VAL A 177 -3.04 24.48 -3.82
CA VAL A 177 -3.79 23.28 -4.09
C VAL A 177 -2.90 22.05 -3.86
N VAL A 178 -3.41 21.03 -3.15
CA VAL A 178 -2.79 19.73 -3.05
C VAL A 178 -3.65 18.72 -3.80
N VAL A 179 -3.06 18.03 -4.76
CA VAL A 179 -3.73 17.03 -5.60
C VAL A 179 -3.16 15.65 -5.28
N GLY A 180 -3.96 14.77 -4.72
CA GLY A 180 -3.64 13.36 -4.55
C GLY A 180 -4.12 12.54 -5.74
N CYS A 181 -3.33 11.54 -6.13
CA CYS A 181 -3.70 10.59 -7.17
C CYS A 181 -3.03 9.24 -6.93
N ASN A 182 -3.69 8.13 -7.23
CA ASN A 182 -2.98 6.87 -7.24
C ASN A 182 -2.14 6.70 -8.51
N ALA A 183 -1.05 5.93 -8.42
CA ALA A 183 -0.04 5.80 -9.49
C ALA A 183 -0.60 5.23 -10.80
N TRP A 184 -1.59 4.34 -10.75
CA TRP A 184 -2.22 3.76 -11.94
C TRP A 184 -3.16 4.75 -12.63
N ALA A 185 -3.93 5.50 -11.87
CA ALA A 185 -4.74 6.60 -12.38
C ALA A 185 -3.87 7.70 -12.97
N TRP A 186 -2.77 8.05 -12.28
CA TRP A 186 -1.81 9.03 -12.75
C TRP A 186 -1.22 8.64 -14.12
N ALA A 187 -0.71 7.41 -14.25
CA ALA A 187 -0.18 6.89 -15.51
C ALA A 187 -1.22 6.90 -16.66
N TYR A 188 -2.49 6.65 -16.32
CA TYR A 188 -3.59 6.74 -17.28
C TYR A 188 -3.91 8.20 -17.66
N LEU A 189 -4.05 9.10 -16.68
CA LEU A 189 -4.41 10.50 -16.90
C LEU A 189 -3.31 11.29 -17.64
N ALA A 190 -2.04 11.01 -17.36
CA ALA A 190 -0.93 11.56 -18.10
C ALA A 190 -1.06 11.33 -19.61
N LYS A 191 -1.43 10.10 -20.00
CA LYS A 191 -1.64 9.73 -21.42
C LYS A 191 -2.98 10.21 -22.00
N ALA A 192 -4.04 10.19 -21.20
CA ALA A 192 -5.39 10.45 -21.70
C ALA A 192 -5.77 11.94 -21.68
N THR A 193 -5.15 12.74 -20.81
CA THR A 193 -5.50 14.14 -20.60
C THR A 193 -4.32 15.08 -20.60
N GLY A 194 -3.06 14.58 -20.58
CA GLY A 194 -1.87 15.42 -20.38
C GLY A 194 -1.78 15.98 -18.96
N ALA A 195 -2.29 15.25 -17.96
CA ALA A 195 -2.31 15.72 -16.57
C ALA A 195 -0.92 16.04 -16.03
N ASP A 196 0.11 15.34 -16.47
CA ASP A 196 1.52 15.54 -16.10
C ASP A 196 2.06 16.89 -16.58
N ALA A 197 1.56 17.41 -17.70
CA ALA A 197 1.93 18.75 -18.20
C ALA A 197 1.21 19.88 -17.43
N LEU A 198 0.00 19.63 -16.93
CA LEU A 198 -0.79 20.60 -16.14
C LEU A 198 -0.40 20.59 -14.66
N LEU A 199 0.06 19.46 -14.16
CA LEU A 199 0.44 19.20 -12.78
C LEU A 199 1.91 18.75 -12.72
N PRO A 200 2.88 19.64 -13.01
CA PRO A 200 4.29 19.28 -13.05
C PRO A 200 4.84 18.94 -11.65
N ASP A 201 6.04 18.39 -11.60
CA ASP A 201 6.79 18.13 -10.38
C ASP A 201 6.06 17.22 -9.37
N ALA A 202 5.35 16.21 -9.89
CA ALA A 202 4.68 15.22 -9.04
C ALA A 202 5.67 14.52 -8.11
N VAL A 203 5.27 14.39 -6.84
CA VAL A 203 6.07 13.73 -5.80
C VAL A 203 5.37 12.48 -5.29
N THR A 204 6.14 11.60 -4.67
CA THR A 204 5.62 10.40 -4.00
C THR A 204 6.29 10.18 -2.66
N VAL A 205 5.72 9.31 -1.84
CA VAL A 205 6.35 8.86 -0.59
C VAL A 205 7.56 8.01 -0.92
N LYS A 206 8.70 8.32 -0.31
CA LYS A 206 9.89 7.47 -0.44
C LYS A 206 9.57 6.05 0.01
N PRO A 207 9.82 5.03 -0.81
CA PRO A 207 9.55 3.64 -0.43
C PRO A 207 10.22 3.24 0.89
N PHE A 208 9.51 2.46 1.69
CA PHE A 208 10.01 1.98 2.98
C PHE A 208 10.99 0.85 2.77
N ASP A 209 12.24 1.08 3.14
CA ASP A 209 13.25 0.04 3.28
C ASP A 209 13.11 -0.73 4.61
N ALA A 210 13.99 -1.68 4.86
CA ALA A 210 13.97 -2.49 6.08
C ALA A 210 14.10 -1.65 7.36
N LEU A 211 14.91 -0.59 7.32
CA LEU A 211 15.16 0.26 8.49
C LEU A 211 13.93 1.13 8.81
N ARG A 212 13.29 1.71 7.80
CA ARG A 212 12.04 2.47 7.97
C ARG A 212 10.89 1.58 8.45
N LEU A 213 10.77 0.36 7.90
CA LEU A 213 9.78 -0.62 8.38
C LEU A 213 10.04 -1.02 9.82
N HIS A 214 11.32 -1.25 10.19
CA HIS A 214 11.70 -1.53 11.57
C HIS A 214 11.24 -0.42 12.52
N GLY A 215 11.65 0.83 12.26
CA GLY A 215 11.29 1.98 13.09
C GLY A 215 9.77 2.14 13.26
N TRP A 216 9.01 1.91 12.20
CA TRP A 216 7.56 1.97 12.24
C TRP A 216 6.95 0.81 13.05
N PHE A 217 7.39 -0.42 12.84
CA PHE A 217 6.86 -1.60 13.56
C PHE A 217 7.21 -1.59 15.04
N VAL A 218 8.39 -1.07 15.40
CA VAL A 218 8.74 -0.84 16.82
C VAL A 218 7.74 0.13 17.47
N GLN A 219 7.39 1.23 16.81
CA GLN A 219 6.39 2.17 17.34
C GLN A 219 5.02 1.52 17.52
N LEU A 220 4.60 0.64 16.58
CA LEU A 220 3.35 -0.09 16.69
C LEU A 220 3.35 -1.12 17.83
N SER A 221 4.51 -1.76 18.08
CA SER A 221 4.65 -2.79 19.13
C SER A 221 4.80 -2.24 20.55
N THR A 222 5.20 -0.98 20.70
CA THR A 222 5.38 -0.32 22.00
C THR A 222 4.16 0.46 22.48
N SER A 223 3.02 0.36 21.78
CA SER A 223 1.79 1.00 22.22
C SER A 223 1.31 0.41 23.57
N GLU A 224 0.75 1.24 24.45
CA GLU A 224 0.25 0.81 25.78
C GLU A 224 -0.77 -0.35 25.71
N ALA A 225 -1.46 -0.49 24.58
CA ALA A 225 -2.45 -1.53 24.35
C ALA A 225 -1.83 -2.92 24.10
N THR A 226 -0.56 -3.01 23.71
CA THR A 226 0.07 -4.26 23.29
C THR A 226 0.90 -4.94 24.39
N GLY A 227 1.25 -4.25 25.47
CA GLY A 227 2.20 -4.78 26.46
C GLY A 227 3.56 -5.14 25.84
N ALA A 228 4.35 -5.97 26.50
CA ALA A 228 5.62 -6.46 25.98
C ALA A 228 5.37 -7.62 24.98
N MET A 229 5.11 -7.30 23.71
CA MET A 229 4.88 -8.27 22.65
C MET A 229 6.19 -8.59 21.93
N ARG A 230 6.49 -9.88 21.71
CA ARG A 230 7.64 -10.34 20.93
C ARG A 230 7.20 -10.98 19.62
N PHE A 231 7.92 -10.68 18.55
CA PHE A 231 7.69 -11.22 17.20
C PHE A 231 8.85 -12.15 16.80
N ARG A 232 8.66 -13.46 16.93
CA ARG A 232 9.75 -14.43 16.77
C ARG A 232 9.63 -15.24 15.48
N LEU A 233 10.78 -15.54 14.86
CA LEU A 233 10.86 -16.44 13.72
C LEU A 233 10.71 -17.90 14.16
N PRO A 234 9.91 -18.74 13.47
CA PRO A 234 9.75 -20.14 13.83
C PRO A 234 11.01 -21.00 13.63
N ALA A 235 11.95 -20.51 12.80
CA ALA A 235 13.15 -21.27 12.42
C ALA A 235 14.18 -21.34 13.56
N ASP A 236 14.40 -20.23 14.26
CA ASP A 236 15.49 -20.05 15.22
C ASP A 236 15.06 -19.33 16.51
N GLY A 237 13.80 -18.88 16.59
CA GLY A 237 13.28 -18.12 17.74
C GLY A 237 13.77 -16.67 17.81
N GLU A 238 14.52 -16.19 16.81
CA GLU A 238 15.04 -14.82 16.79
C GLU A 238 13.90 -13.80 16.70
N ASP A 239 14.04 -12.70 17.44
CA ASP A 239 13.08 -11.60 17.37
C ASP A 239 13.25 -10.81 16.07
N VAL A 240 12.17 -10.67 15.31
CA VAL A 240 12.14 -9.95 14.02
C VAL A 240 12.53 -8.48 14.17
N LEU A 241 12.24 -7.89 15.35
CA LEU A 241 12.57 -6.49 15.64
C LEU A 241 13.92 -6.32 16.34
N ALA A 242 14.72 -7.42 16.52
CA ALA A 242 16.06 -7.31 17.08
C ALA A 242 17.00 -6.56 16.13
N VAL A 243 17.84 -5.69 16.70
CA VAL A 243 18.86 -4.94 15.98
C VAL A 243 20.27 -5.41 16.38
N ASP A 244 21.22 -5.18 15.49
CA ASP A 244 22.65 -5.36 15.76
C ASP A 244 23.24 -4.13 16.49
N GLU A 245 24.55 -4.17 16.75
CA GLU A 245 25.27 -3.07 17.42
C GLU A 245 25.26 -1.75 16.61
N ALA A 246 25.01 -1.82 15.30
CA ALA A 246 24.90 -0.67 14.42
C ALA A 246 23.46 -0.13 14.30
N GLY A 247 22.49 -0.79 14.97
CA GLY A 247 21.06 -0.42 14.90
C GLY A 247 20.33 -0.93 13.66
N ALA A 248 20.95 -1.83 12.87
CA ALA A 248 20.31 -2.43 11.72
C ALA A 248 19.54 -3.72 12.11
N PRO A 249 18.40 -4.03 11.44
CA PRO A 249 17.68 -5.28 11.68
C PRO A 249 18.58 -6.50 11.55
N ARG A 250 18.62 -7.35 12.57
CA ARG A 250 19.54 -8.48 12.70
C ARG A 250 19.26 -9.59 11.68
N ASN A 251 17.99 -9.82 11.38
CA ASN A 251 17.55 -10.84 10.43
C ASN A 251 17.04 -10.24 9.11
N ASP A 252 16.88 -11.10 8.10
CA ASP A 252 16.49 -10.68 6.75
C ASP A 252 14.97 -10.49 6.55
N TYR A 253 14.15 -10.73 7.57
CA TYR A 253 12.70 -10.70 7.41
C TYR A 253 12.19 -9.34 6.94
N LEU A 254 12.61 -8.25 7.60
CA LEU A 254 12.17 -6.90 7.21
C LEU A 254 12.71 -6.48 5.84
N ARG A 255 13.89 -6.96 5.45
CA ARG A 255 14.44 -6.73 4.10
C ARG A 255 13.60 -7.46 3.04
N LYS A 256 13.19 -8.71 3.32
CA LYS A 256 12.28 -9.47 2.45
C LYS A 256 10.91 -8.82 2.38
N LEU A 257 10.39 -8.36 3.52
CA LEU A 257 9.10 -7.66 3.60
C LEU A 257 9.11 -6.36 2.79
N ALA A 258 10.18 -5.54 2.93
CA ALA A 258 10.35 -4.32 2.15
C ALA A 258 10.33 -4.60 0.64
N GLY A 259 11.12 -5.56 0.17
CA GLY A 259 11.12 -5.95 -1.24
C GLY A 259 9.79 -6.51 -1.73
N ARG A 260 9.14 -7.39 -0.94
CA ARG A 260 7.85 -7.99 -1.30
C ARG A 260 6.68 -7.02 -1.26
N SER A 261 6.74 -6.00 -0.42
CA SER A 261 5.73 -4.93 -0.37
C SER A 261 6.00 -3.79 -1.36
N LEU A 262 7.06 -3.87 -2.15
CA LEU A 262 7.55 -2.78 -3.01
C LEU A 262 7.87 -1.50 -2.21
N GLY A 263 8.15 -1.63 -0.91
CA GLY A 263 8.31 -0.50 0.00
C GLY A 263 7.03 0.25 0.34
N ILE A 264 5.87 -0.27 -0.02
CA ILE A 264 4.58 0.36 0.26
C ILE A 264 4.15 0.01 1.69
N PRO A 265 4.00 1.01 2.60
CA PRO A 265 3.79 0.74 4.01
C PRO A 265 2.52 -0.06 4.30
N TRP A 266 1.36 0.27 3.72
CA TRP A 266 0.12 -0.49 3.94
C TRP A 266 0.18 -1.90 3.37
N VAL A 267 0.89 -2.12 2.26
CA VAL A 267 1.12 -3.48 1.73
C VAL A 267 2.02 -4.28 2.68
N ALA A 268 3.11 -3.66 3.17
CA ALA A 268 4.01 -4.28 4.15
C ALA A 268 3.25 -4.69 5.42
N TRP A 269 2.42 -3.79 5.95
CA TRP A 269 1.61 -4.06 7.13
C TRP A 269 0.64 -5.23 6.93
N HIS A 270 -0.06 -5.29 5.79
CA HIS A 270 -0.96 -6.41 5.50
C HIS A 270 -0.24 -7.74 5.31
N LEU A 271 0.93 -7.73 4.65
CA LEU A 271 1.76 -8.93 4.50
C LEU A 271 2.29 -9.41 5.86
N TRP A 272 2.80 -8.48 6.68
CA TRP A 272 3.28 -8.78 8.02
C TRP A 272 2.16 -9.36 8.89
N ARG A 273 1.02 -8.67 8.99
CA ARG A 273 -0.14 -9.13 9.75
C ARG A 273 -0.60 -10.53 9.34
N ARG A 274 -0.58 -10.84 8.05
CA ARG A 274 -0.91 -12.18 7.53
C ARG A 274 0.12 -13.24 7.88
N SER A 275 1.35 -12.89 8.15
CA SER A 275 2.40 -13.81 8.59
C SER A 275 2.32 -14.14 10.08
N LEU A 276 1.57 -13.39 10.88
CA LEU A 276 1.47 -13.61 12.32
C LEU A 276 0.68 -14.87 12.66
N ARG A 277 1.24 -15.67 13.57
CA ARG A 277 0.68 -16.92 14.07
C ARG A 277 0.74 -16.97 15.59
N THR A 278 -0.20 -17.68 16.20
CA THR A 278 -0.13 -18.08 17.61
C THR A 278 0.41 -19.51 17.67
N GLY A 279 1.33 -19.78 18.59
CA GLY A 279 1.82 -21.14 18.87
C GLY A 279 1.12 -21.71 20.09
N ASP A 280 0.96 -23.03 20.13
CA ASP A 280 0.66 -23.73 21.38
C ASP A 280 1.96 -23.85 22.18
N ASP A 281 1.96 -23.35 23.43
CA ASP A 281 3.11 -23.43 24.36
C ASP A 281 3.61 -24.86 24.58
N ALA A 282 2.78 -25.85 24.32
CA ALA A 282 3.11 -27.30 24.43
C ALA A 282 4.09 -27.79 23.34
N GLY A 283 4.40 -26.98 22.35
CA GLY A 283 5.22 -27.36 21.18
C GLY A 283 6.61 -26.78 21.13
N ILE A 284 6.98 -25.95 22.07
CA ILE A 284 8.32 -25.38 22.17
C ILE A 284 9.24 -26.44 22.76
N ALA A 285 10.37 -26.74 22.08
CA ALA A 285 11.37 -27.67 22.58
C ALA A 285 11.83 -27.28 24.00
N GLU A 286 12.08 -28.27 24.87
CA GLU A 286 12.40 -28.01 26.29
C GLU A 286 13.65 -27.13 26.44
N ASP A 287 14.65 -27.28 25.56
CA ASP A 287 15.85 -26.43 25.54
C ASP A 287 15.52 -24.97 25.19
N ALA A 288 14.46 -24.75 24.39
CA ALA A 288 14.01 -23.42 24.02
C ALA A 288 13.14 -22.76 25.11
N LYS A 289 12.43 -23.57 25.91
CA LYS A 289 11.74 -23.09 27.13
C LYS A 289 12.74 -22.57 28.16
N ALA A 290 13.89 -23.21 28.31
CA ALA A 290 14.96 -22.78 29.22
C ALA A 290 15.54 -21.43 28.79
N ALA A 291 15.71 -21.20 27.50
CA ALA A 291 16.20 -19.92 26.95
C ALA A 291 15.18 -18.76 27.10
N ILE A 292 13.89 -19.08 27.14
CA ILE A 292 12.79 -18.10 27.32
C ILE A 292 12.49 -17.84 28.82
N SER A 293 12.82 -18.80 29.71
CA SER A 293 12.43 -18.78 31.13
C SER A 293 13.33 -17.94 32.03
N ASP A 294 14.46 -17.42 31.53
CA ASP A 294 15.39 -16.64 32.32
C ASP A 294 14.95 -15.17 32.50
N GLY A 295 13.71 -14.96 32.95
CA GLY A 295 13.29 -13.67 33.53
C GLY A 295 11.97 -13.05 33.06
N GLU A 296 11.26 -13.60 32.07
CA GLU A 296 10.10 -12.90 31.48
C GLU A 296 8.85 -13.77 31.36
N ALA A 297 8.28 -14.19 32.49
CA ALA A 297 7.12 -15.11 32.58
C ALA A 297 5.77 -14.53 32.07
N SER A 298 5.73 -13.41 31.35
CA SER A 298 4.48 -12.77 30.90
C SER A 298 4.52 -12.21 29.47
N GLU A 299 5.59 -12.42 28.70
CA GLU A 299 5.65 -11.88 27.34
C GLU A 299 4.78 -12.70 26.39
N GLN A 300 3.84 -12.02 25.72
CA GLN A 300 3.05 -12.65 24.68
C GLN A 300 3.89 -12.74 23.39
N THR A 301 4.13 -13.97 22.93
CA THR A 301 4.87 -14.21 21.69
C THR A 301 3.93 -14.44 20.51
N LEU A 302 4.18 -13.72 19.41
CA LEU A 302 3.62 -14.00 18.09
C LEU A 302 4.71 -14.53 17.17
N TRP A 303 4.40 -15.63 16.49
CA TRP A 303 5.32 -16.23 15.53
C TRP A 303 5.12 -15.62 14.16
N VAL A 304 6.22 -15.29 13.49
CA VAL A 304 6.24 -14.65 12.18
C VAL A 304 6.56 -15.70 11.12
N ALA A 305 5.54 -16.29 10.53
CA ALA A 305 5.68 -17.29 9.46
C ALA A 305 6.21 -16.68 8.16
N ALA A 306 6.55 -17.52 7.19
CA ALA A 306 6.90 -17.08 5.85
C ALA A 306 5.77 -16.25 5.23
N LEU A 307 6.15 -15.25 4.41
CA LEU A 307 5.18 -14.40 3.71
C LEU A 307 4.39 -15.23 2.69
N ASP A 308 3.08 -15.08 2.71
CA ASP A 308 2.17 -15.73 1.76
C ASP A 308 2.50 -15.32 0.32
N GLU A 309 2.39 -16.27 -0.61
CA GLU A 309 2.51 -16.00 -2.05
C GLU A 309 1.13 -15.96 -2.69
N TYR A 310 0.89 -14.89 -3.47
CA TYR A 310 -0.28 -14.77 -4.32
C TYR A 310 0.10 -15.27 -5.72
N LEU A 311 -0.69 -16.21 -6.25
CA LEU A 311 -0.54 -16.72 -7.60
C LEU A 311 -1.78 -16.34 -8.39
N LEU A 312 -1.62 -15.51 -9.41
CA LEU A 312 -2.73 -15.18 -10.32
C LEU A 312 -3.24 -16.48 -10.97
N PRO A 313 -4.56 -16.67 -11.04
CA PRO A 313 -5.15 -17.71 -11.87
C PRO A 313 -4.61 -17.54 -13.29
N GLY A 314 -4.23 -18.62 -13.96
CA GLY A 314 -3.42 -18.69 -15.17
C GLY A 314 -3.60 -17.54 -16.18
N SER A 315 -2.53 -17.24 -16.89
CA SER A 315 -2.37 -16.09 -17.80
C SER A 315 -3.39 -15.97 -18.95
N ASP A 316 -4.27 -16.94 -19.12
CA ASP A 316 -5.27 -16.97 -20.21
C ASP A 316 -6.55 -16.19 -19.89
N ASP A 317 -6.70 -15.70 -18.65
CA ASP A 317 -7.91 -14.97 -18.23
C ASP A 317 -7.73 -13.46 -18.38
N GLY A 318 -7.73 -12.98 -19.63
CA GLY A 318 -7.66 -11.56 -19.95
C GLY A 318 -8.72 -10.71 -19.23
N ALA A 319 -9.91 -11.30 -18.97
CA ALA A 319 -10.99 -10.62 -18.27
C ALA A 319 -10.62 -10.30 -16.80
N ALA A 320 -9.93 -11.23 -16.11
CA ALA A 320 -9.45 -11.02 -14.75
C ALA A 320 -8.43 -9.88 -14.68
N LEU A 321 -7.45 -9.85 -15.59
CA LEU A 321 -6.43 -8.80 -15.67
C LEU A 321 -7.05 -7.43 -15.97
N HIS A 322 -8.01 -7.36 -16.89
CA HIS A 322 -8.72 -6.11 -17.18
C HIS A 322 -9.52 -5.60 -15.98
N ALA A 323 -10.17 -6.51 -15.24
CA ALA A 323 -10.91 -6.14 -14.03
C ALA A 323 -9.96 -5.62 -12.93
N LEU A 324 -8.84 -6.30 -12.69
CA LEU A 324 -7.82 -5.85 -11.73
C LEU A 324 -7.22 -4.50 -12.14
N HIS A 325 -6.90 -4.31 -13.42
CA HIS A 325 -6.39 -3.04 -13.94
C HIS A 325 -7.39 -1.89 -13.75
N ALA A 326 -8.68 -2.13 -14.04
CA ALA A 326 -9.72 -1.12 -13.83
C ALA A 326 -9.85 -0.74 -12.35
N LEU A 327 -9.81 -1.74 -11.45
CA LEU A 327 -9.87 -1.52 -10.00
C LEU A 327 -8.61 -0.83 -9.45
N LEU A 328 -7.44 -1.01 -10.05
CA LEU A 328 -6.24 -0.26 -9.68
C LEU A 328 -6.33 1.20 -10.14
N ILE A 329 -6.87 1.47 -11.32
CA ILE A 329 -7.02 2.84 -11.82
C ILE A 329 -8.05 3.62 -10.98
N HIS A 330 -9.20 3.03 -10.71
CA HIS A 330 -10.35 3.76 -10.12
C HIS A 330 -10.50 3.57 -8.61
N GLY A 331 -9.67 2.70 -7.99
CA GLY A 331 -9.95 2.24 -6.64
C GLY A 331 -11.21 1.35 -6.59
N PRO A 332 -11.86 1.22 -5.42
CA PRO A 332 -13.04 0.37 -5.26
C PRO A 332 -14.23 0.82 -6.12
N LEU A 333 -14.80 -0.13 -6.90
CA LEU A 333 -15.96 0.09 -7.77
C LEU A 333 -17.13 -0.82 -7.37
N THR A 334 -18.36 -0.34 -7.58
CA THR A 334 -19.54 -1.21 -7.59
C THR A 334 -19.54 -2.07 -8.85
N ARG A 335 -20.37 -3.10 -8.88
CA ARG A 335 -20.51 -3.92 -10.10
C ARG A 335 -21.01 -3.11 -11.30
N GLU A 336 -21.91 -2.17 -11.07
CA GLU A 336 -22.46 -1.29 -12.09
C GLU A 336 -21.40 -0.33 -12.64
N GLU A 337 -20.61 0.30 -11.75
CA GLU A 337 -19.49 1.16 -12.14
C GLU A 337 -18.43 0.38 -12.93
N LEU A 338 -18.14 -0.87 -12.52
CA LEU A 338 -17.20 -1.72 -13.25
C LEU A 338 -17.68 -2.05 -14.67
N LEU A 339 -18.99 -2.29 -14.86
CA LEU A 339 -19.56 -2.52 -16.17
C LEU A 339 -19.52 -1.27 -17.07
N LEU A 340 -19.54 -0.06 -16.51
CA LEU A 340 -19.33 1.18 -17.29
C LEU A 340 -17.92 1.28 -17.84
N VAL A 341 -16.91 0.87 -17.08
CA VAL A 341 -15.49 0.92 -17.51
C VAL A 341 -15.05 -0.31 -18.30
N LEU A 342 -15.77 -1.40 -18.18
CA LEU A 342 -15.48 -2.70 -18.84
C LEU A 342 -16.78 -3.39 -19.33
N PRO A 343 -17.43 -2.88 -20.36
CA PRO A 343 -18.70 -3.45 -20.82
C PRO A 343 -18.59 -4.90 -21.32
N GLY A 344 -17.38 -5.38 -21.66
CA GLY A 344 -17.12 -6.77 -22.11
C GLY A 344 -16.88 -7.77 -20.98
N VAL A 345 -16.69 -7.34 -19.73
CA VAL A 345 -16.48 -8.22 -18.56
C VAL A 345 -17.83 -8.67 -17.95
N GLY A 346 -18.81 -8.90 -18.81
CA GLY A 346 -20.09 -9.48 -18.41
C GLY A 346 -20.03 -10.96 -18.00
N GLU A 347 -18.85 -11.58 -17.95
CA GLU A 347 -18.69 -12.94 -17.42
C GLU A 347 -18.99 -12.95 -15.92
N PRO A 348 -20.08 -13.64 -15.51
CA PRO A 348 -20.60 -13.57 -14.14
C PRO A 348 -19.61 -14.10 -13.09
N ASN A 349 -18.52 -14.74 -13.49
CA ASN A 349 -17.63 -15.49 -12.62
C ASN A 349 -16.32 -14.78 -12.25
N VAL A 350 -15.88 -13.72 -12.94
CA VAL A 350 -14.57 -13.09 -12.73
C VAL A 350 -14.43 -12.55 -11.30
N LEU A 351 -15.37 -11.72 -10.85
CA LEU A 351 -15.30 -11.15 -9.50
C LEU A 351 -15.35 -12.21 -8.38
N PRO A 352 -16.25 -13.21 -8.41
CA PRO A 352 -16.26 -14.30 -7.45
C PRO A 352 -14.95 -15.11 -7.42
N VAL A 353 -14.34 -15.38 -8.56
CA VAL A 353 -13.06 -16.10 -8.65
C VAL A 353 -11.94 -15.28 -8.01
N LEU A 354 -11.81 -14.01 -8.35
CA LEU A 354 -10.80 -13.11 -7.78
C LEU A 354 -10.99 -12.89 -6.28
N LEU A 355 -12.23 -12.78 -5.79
CA LEU A 355 -12.53 -12.73 -4.35
C LEU A 355 -12.08 -14.00 -3.63
N ARG A 356 -12.42 -15.19 -4.18
CA ARG A 356 -12.03 -16.48 -3.61
C ARG A 356 -10.52 -16.68 -3.61
N ALA A 357 -9.86 -16.26 -4.66
CA ALA A 357 -8.39 -16.29 -4.78
C ALA A 357 -7.69 -15.25 -3.89
N GLY A 358 -8.43 -14.34 -3.26
CA GLY A 358 -7.88 -13.35 -2.34
C GLY A 358 -7.26 -12.11 -2.99
N PHE A 359 -7.48 -11.91 -4.29
CA PHE A 359 -7.01 -10.71 -5.00
C PHE A 359 -7.90 -9.50 -4.77
N LEU A 360 -9.19 -9.75 -4.56
CA LEU A 360 -10.17 -8.70 -4.26
C LEU A 360 -10.66 -8.81 -2.82
N GLU A 361 -11.17 -7.70 -2.35
CA GLU A 361 -12.03 -7.60 -1.17
C GLU A 361 -13.31 -6.89 -1.53
N ARG A 362 -14.33 -7.11 -0.70
CA ARG A 362 -15.62 -6.44 -0.83
C ARG A 362 -15.92 -5.65 0.43
N LYS A 363 -16.11 -4.34 0.28
CA LYS A 363 -16.57 -3.44 1.34
C LYS A 363 -17.93 -2.88 0.94
N GLY A 364 -18.99 -3.36 1.59
CA GLY A 364 -20.37 -3.06 1.19
C GLY A 364 -20.70 -3.63 -0.20
N ASP A 365 -21.04 -2.76 -1.14
CA ASP A 365 -21.33 -3.09 -2.55
C ASP A 365 -20.13 -2.91 -3.49
N ARG A 366 -18.99 -2.40 -2.98
CA ARG A 366 -17.79 -2.10 -3.76
C ARG A 366 -16.77 -3.23 -3.70
N PHE A 367 -16.10 -3.47 -4.83
CA PHE A 367 -14.99 -4.39 -5.00
C PHE A 367 -13.71 -3.59 -5.16
N GLY A 368 -12.66 -3.92 -4.40
CA GLY A 368 -11.35 -3.29 -4.48
C GLY A 368 -10.24 -4.35 -4.52
N CYS A 369 -9.06 -3.99 -5.03
CA CYS A 369 -7.88 -4.83 -4.94
C CYS A 369 -7.40 -4.87 -3.49
N ARG A 370 -7.08 -6.09 -3.01
CA ARG A 370 -6.54 -6.27 -1.67
C ARG A 370 -5.08 -5.81 -1.63
N ALA A 371 -4.71 -4.96 -0.68
CA ALA A 371 -3.37 -4.41 -0.56
C ALA A 371 -2.27 -5.49 -0.54
N ALA A 372 -2.44 -6.57 0.25
CA ALA A 372 -1.47 -7.66 0.30
C ALA A 372 -1.27 -8.39 -1.04
N ALA A 373 -2.25 -8.35 -1.95
CA ALA A 373 -2.17 -8.99 -3.26
C ALA A 373 -1.59 -8.05 -4.34
N TYR A 374 -1.44 -6.75 -4.05
CA TYR A 374 -1.03 -5.75 -5.03
C TYR A 374 0.30 -6.10 -5.75
N PRO A 375 1.37 -6.53 -5.08
CA PRO A 375 2.61 -6.87 -5.78
C PRO A 375 2.42 -7.96 -6.85
N ALA A 376 1.65 -9.00 -6.55
CA ALA A 376 1.35 -10.05 -7.52
C ALA A 376 0.42 -9.58 -8.66
N ILE A 377 -0.51 -8.68 -8.36
CA ILE A 377 -1.36 -8.06 -9.39
C ILE A 377 -0.49 -7.22 -10.32
N ARG A 378 0.41 -6.39 -9.77
CA ARG A 378 1.34 -5.58 -10.55
C ARG A 378 2.21 -6.45 -11.46
N ASP A 379 2.90 -7.45 -10.90
CA ASP A 379 3.74 -8.40 -11.66
C ASP A 379 2.96 -9.04 -12.82
N GLY A 380 1.72 -9.47 -12.57
CA GLY A 380 0.88 -10.08 -13.58
C GLY A 380 0.42 -9.13 -14.69
N LEU A 381 0.08 -7.89 -14.34
CA LEU A 381 -0.29 -6.86 -15.30
C LEU A 381 0.90 -6.41 -16.14
N GLU A 382 2.08 -6.23 -15.54
CA GLU A 382 3.33 -5.91 -16.24
C GLU A 382 3.71 -7.03 -17.24
N ALA A 383 3.64 -8.29 -16.79
CA ALA A 383 3.91 -9.45 -17.64
C ALA A 383 2.94 -9.56 -18.82
N ALA A 384 1.71 -9.08 -18.68
CA ALA A 384 0.70 -9.02 -19.72
C ALA A 384 0.78 -7.74 -20.59
N GLY A 385 1.77 -6.86 -20.34
CA GLY A 385 2.02 -5.65 -21.12
C GLY A 385 1.13 -4.46 -20.77
N PHE A 386 0.46 -4.48 -19.63
CA PHE A 386 -0.25 -3.29 -19.14
C PHE A 386 0.74 -2.22 -18.67
N PRO A 387 0.47 -0.94 -18.97
CA PRO A 387 1.32 0.14 -18.49
C PRO A 387 1.20 0.25 -16.97
N ALA A 388 2.27 -0.08 -16.26
CA ALA A 388 2.33 0.05 -14.81
C ALA A 388 2.60 1.50 -14.40
N GLY A 389 2.07 1.89 -13.24
CA GLY A 389 2.52 3.08 -12.53
C GLY A 389 3.96 2.91 -12.04
N ARG A 390 4.70 4.01 -11.93
CA ARG A 390 6.11 3.98 -11.48
C ARG A 390 6.31 3.62 -10.01
N VAL A 391 5.24 3.71 -9.17
CA VAL A 391 5.24 3.39 -7.74
C VAL A 391 4.16 2.39 -7.37
#